data_6c3702d6387eac3fa90f610dadb8115d
#
_entry.id   6c3702d6387eac3fa90f610dadb8115d
#
_cell.length_a   1.000
_cell.length_b   1.000
_cell.length_c   1.000
_cell.angle_alpha   90.00
_cell.angle_beta   90.00
_cell.angle_gamma   90.00
#
_symmetry.space_group_name_H-M   'P 1'
#
loop_
_entity.id
_entity.type
_entity.pdbx_description
1 polymer ?
#
loop_
_entity_poly.entity_id
_entity_poly.type
_entity_poly.pdbx_seq_one_letter_code
_entity_poly.pdbx_strand_id
1 'polypeptide(L)'
;MKILIAEDDPVSCRILTTSLKAWGHESVVTKNGDDALQVLQQENAPLLAILDWMMPGLTGVEICRRLRTETHEAPIYIILLTALNCKENLLEGLEAGADDYLTKPFDRHELRMRVQAGARIVSLQENLRQRVRELEEAHEALRSLSLTDHMTGLYNHRGFYNLAEHHIRISRRSHTKSLLIYADMDGLKKINDTMGHQAGSQAITAVADVLRNTFRDCDIVARLGGDEFAILAPNVPINDSRKIVERLRNNLAAYNEAGHHPFQLALSIGAVEIDHTYELGIEDQMAKADAEMYRDKRDRRAQSRV
;
A
#
# COMPACT_ATOMS: atom_id res chain seq x y z
N MET A 1 29.01 11.95 -7.80
CA MET A 1 27.94 11.16 -8.45
C MET A 1 28.41 10.71 -9.84
N LYS A 2 27.79 9.67 -10.43
CA LYS A 2 27.98 9.27 -11.83
C LYS A 2 27.13 10.11 -12.75
N ILE A 3 27.69 10.55 -13.89
CA ILE A 3 27.00 11.34 -14.92
C ILE A 3 27.25 10.65 -16.26
N LEU A 4 26.17 10.40 -17.02
CA LEU A 4 26.31 9.92 -18.40
C LEU A 4 26.69 11.08 -19.32
N ILE A 5 27.61 10.84 -20.21
CA ILE A 5 27.95 11.71 -21.35
C ILE A 5 27.68 10.89 -22.61
N ALA A 6 26.76 11.32 -23.45
CA ALA A 6 26.55 10.78 -24.79
C ALA A 6 26.96 11.85 -25.81
N GLU A 7 28.11 11.67 -26.43
CA GLU A 7 28.76 12.65 -27.32
C GLU A 7 29.67 11.92 -28.28
N ASP A 8 29.51 12.10 -29.57
CA ASP A 8 30.30 11.45 -30.62
C ASP A 8 31.57 12.22 -31.00
N ASP A 9 31.57 13.61 -30.77
CA ASP A 9 32.78 14.38 -31.02
C ASP A 9 33.81 14.18 -29.89
N PRO A 10 35.04 13.70 -30.25
CA PRO A 10 36.08 13.41 -29.28
C PRO A 10 36.56 14.62 -28.50
N VAL A 11 36.49 15.84 -29.10
CA VAL A 11 36.95 17.07 -28.46
C VAL A 11 35.96 17.48 -27.38
N SER A 12 34.67 17.56 -27.71
CA SER A 12 33.58 17.86 -26.79
C SER A 12 33.54 16.86 -25.65
N CYS A 13 33.62 15.56 -25.96
CA CYS A 13 33.66 14.48 -24.98
C CYS A 13 34.84 14.64 -23.99
N ARG A 14 36.05 14.99 -24.48
CA ARG A 14 37.22 15.21 -23.61
C ARG A 14 37.05 16.43 -22.72
N ILE A 15 36.49 17.52 -23.22
CA ILE A 15 36.18 18.72 -22.42
C ILE A 15 35.21 18.40 -21.30
N LEU A 16 34.09 17.71 -21.62
CA LEU A 16 33.07 17.30 -20.66
C LEU A 16 33.69 16.41 -19.57
N THR A 17 34.36 15.33 -19.97
CA THR A 17 34.95 14.35 -19.04
C THR A 17 35.97 14.99 -18.11
N THR A 18 36.87 15.87 -18.66
CA THR A 18 37.89 16.57 -17.87
C THR A 18 37.23 17.54 -16.88
N SER A 19 36.20 18.25 -17.32
CA SER A 19 35.48 19.20 -16.49
C SER A 19 34.73 18.52 -15.35
N LEU A 20 33.99 17.46 -15.63
CA LEU A 20 33.23 16.69 -14.61
C LEU A 20 34.19 16.10 -13.58
N LYS A 21 35.31 15.51 -14.03
CA LYS A 21 36.34 14.97 -13.13
C LYS A 21 36.93 16.03 -12.21
N ALA A 22 37.21 17.23 -12.76
CA ALA A 22 37.72 18.38 -11.96
C ALA A 22 36.70 18.85 -10.91
N TRP A 23 35.41 18.63 -11.09
CA TRP A 23 34.35 18.98 -10.16
C TRP A 23 33.95 17.79 -9.24
N GLY A 24 34.67 16.67 -9.29
CA GLY A 24 34.45 15.51 -8.39
C GLY A 24 33.33 14.59 -8.84
N HIS A 25 32.99 14.58 -10.13
CA HIS A 25 32.03 13.65 -10.70
C HIS A 25 32.73 12.53 -11.50
N GLU A 26 32.14 11.34 -11.49
CA GLU A 26 32.51 10.24 -12.39
C GLU A 26 31.70 10.33 -13.67
N SER A 27 32.30 10.05 -14.81
CA SER A 27 31.62 10.05 -16.09
C SER A 27 31.55 8.65 -16.70
N VAL A 28 30.36 8.24 -17.16
CA VAL A 28 30.15 7.14 -18.08
C VAL A 28 30.02 7.74 -19.48
N VAL A 29 30.80 7.26 -20.43
CA VAL A 29 30.85 7.85 -21.78
C VAL A 29 30.32 6.86 -22.80
N THR A 30 29.39 7.32 -23.63
CA THR A 30 28.91 6.63 -24.83
C THR A 30 29.09 7.52 -26.05
N LYS A 31 29.22 6.90 -27.24
CA LYS A 31 29.47 7.61 -28.50
C LYS A 31 28.28 7.58 -29.46
N ASN A 32 27.20 6.96 -29.06
CA ASN A 32 25.98 6.85 -29.83
C ASN A 32 24.77 6.80 -28.90
N GLY A 33 23.59 7.04 -29.46
CA GLY A 33 22.36 7.13 -28.67
C GLY A 33 21.82 5.78 -28.21
N ASP A 34 22.08 4.70 -28.93
CA ASP A 34 21.58 3.37 -28.56
C ASP A 34 22.29 2.87 -27.30
N ASP A 35 23.63 3.00 -27.24
CA ASP A 35 24.41 2.67 -26.05
C ASP A 35 24.03 3.58 -24.86
N ALA A 36 23.76 4.87 -25.14
CA ALA A 36 23.32 5.80 -24.10
C ALA A 36 22.00 5.37 -23.48
N LEU A 37 21.02 5.03 -24.30
CA LEU A 37 19.72 4.55 -23.83
C LEU A 37 19.87 3.25 -23.04
N GLN A 38 20.69 2.30 -23.53
CA GLN A 38 20.95 1.05 -22.83
C GLN A 38 21.54 1.26 -21.42
N VAL A 39 22.45 2.23 -21.26
CA VAL A 39 23.03 2.60 -19.97
C VAL A 39 21.97 3.21 -19.06
N LEU A 40 21.08 4.07 -19.60
CA LEU A 40 20.05 4.77 -18.83
C LEU A 40 18.87 3.88 -18.41
N GLN A 41 18.71 2.70 -19.02
CA GLN A 41 17.71 1.70 -18.68
C GLN A 41 18.17 0.68 -17.62
N GLN A 42 19.43 0.75 -17.16
CA GLN A 42 19.94 -0.15 -16.12
C GLN A 42 19.43 0.25 -14.72
N GLU A 43 19.32 -0.72 -13.81
CA GLU A 43 18.92 -0.46 -12.40
C GLU A 43 19.82 0.58 -11.69
N ASN A 44 21.13 0.60 -12.02
CA ASN A 44 22.09 1.55 -11.46
C ASN A 44 22.46 2.66 -12.44
N ALA A 45 21.52 3.10 -13.26
CA ALA A 45 21.71 4.15 -14.23
C ALA A 45 22.18 5.47 -13.58
N PRO A 46 23.01 6.25 -14.26
CA PRO A 46 23.28 7.62 -13.84
C PRO A 46 22.00 8.45 -13.83
N LEU A 47 21.72 9.15 -12.72
CA LEU A 47 20.55 10.01 -12.55
C LEU A 47 20.71 11.41 -13.17
N LEU A 48 21.88 11.70 -13.76
CA LEU A 48 22.14 12.90 -14.56
C LEU A 48 22.80 12.48 -15.86
N ALA A 49 22.27 12.96 -16.97
CA ALA A 49 22.79 12.70 -18.31
C ALA A 49 23.04 14.00 -19.08
N ILE A 50 24.15 14.05 -19.79
CA ILE A 50 24.47 15.10 -20.78
C ILE A 50 24.45 14.42 -22.13
N LEU A 51 23.48 14.76 -22.97
CA LEU A 51 23.23 14.12 -24.26
C LEU A 51 23.43 15.12 -25.39
N ASP A 52 24.24 14.75 -26.38
CA ASP A 52 24.27 15.53 -27.61
C ASP A 52 22.94 15.40 -28.35
N TRP A 53 22.52 16.51 -28.95
CA TRP A 53 21.33 16.55 -29.79
C TRP A 53 21.43 15.59 -30.96
N MET A 54 22.55 15.63 -31.67
CA MET A 54 22.81 14.85 -32.87
C MET A 54 24.00 13.92 -32.64
N MET A 55 23.74 12.62 -32.66
CA MET A 55 24.75 11.57 -32.57
C MET A 55 24.31 10.33 -33.38
N PRO A 56 25.23 9.41 -33.71
CA PRO A 56 24.85 8.16 -34.38
C PRO A 56 23.83 7.35 -33.58
N GLY A 57 22.91 6.68 -34.27
CA GLY A 57 21.81 5.95 -33.70
C GLY A 57 20.68 6.89 -33.26
N LEU A 58 20.22 6.76 -32.03
CA LEU A 58 19.20 7.63 -31.46
C LEU A 58 19.72 9.04 -31.19
N THR A 59 18.93 10.04 -31.51
CA THR A 59 19.19 11.44 -31.13
C THR A 59 18.95 11.65 -29.64
N GLY A 60 19.57 12.69 -29.06
CA GLY A 60 19.34 13.06 -27.65
C GLY A 60 17.86 13.34 -27.35
N VAL A 61 17.13 13.94 -28.28
CA VAL A 61 15.71 14.22 -28.18
C VAL A 61 14.85 12.96 -28.17
N GLU A 62 15.19 11.98 -29.02
CA GLU A 62 14.51 10.68 -29.04
C GLU A 62 14.74 9.90 -27.74
N ILE A 63 15.94 9.98 -27.16
CA ILE A 63 16.24 9.39 -25.85
C ILE A 63 15.36 10.05 -24.77
N CYS A 64 15.27 11.39 -24.74
CA CYS A 64 14.40 12.11 -23.83
C CYS A 64 12.97 11.61 -23.91
N ARG A 65 12.36 11.56 -25.11
CA ARG A 65 10.98 11.09 -25.30
C ARG A 65 10.76 9.69 -24.79
N ARG A 66 11.69 8.74 -25.07
CA ARG A 66 11.60 7.36 -24.61
C ARG A 66 11.65 7.25 -23.10
N LEU A 67 12.60 7.94 -22.46
CA LEU A 67 12.74 7.93 -21.01
C LEU A 67 11.57 8.56 -20.28
N ARG A 68 10.83 9.51 -20.89
CA ARG A 68 9.62 10.11 -20.28
C ARG A 68 8.36 9.30 -20.53
N THR A 69 8.33 8.42 -21.53
CA THR A 69 7.21 7.49 -21.76
C THR A 69 7.32 6.22 -20.93
N GLU A 70 8.53 5.82 -20.57
CA GLU A 70 8.78 4.67 -19.70
C GLU A 70 8.69 5.08 -18.23
N THR A 71 8.05 4.25 -17.41
CA THR A 71 7.96 4.48 -15.95
C THR A 71 9.29 4.09 -15.31
N HIS A 72 10.19 5.03 -15.15
CA HIS A 72 11.40 4.83 -14.35
C HIS A 72 11.13 5.11 -12.88
N GLU A 73 11.68 4.29 -11.98
CA GLU A 73 11.61 4.53 -10.53
C GLU A 73 12.24 5.89 -10.16
N ALA A 74 13.26 6.34 -10.89
CA ALA A 74 13.92 7.63 -10.68
C ALA A 74 13.93 8.44 -11.98
N PRO A 75 13.35 9.66 -12.03
CA PRO A 75 13.50 10.53 -13.19
C PRO A 75 14.97 10.95 -13.33
N ILE A 76 15.49 10.73 -14.53
CA ILE A 76 16.86 11.13 -14.89
C ILE A 76 16.83 12.60 -15.28
N TYR A 77 17.74 13.41 -14.69
CA TYR A 77 17.92 14.80 -15.10
C TYR A 77 18.76 14.88 -16.37
N ILE A 78 18.19 15.45 -17.43
CA ILE A 78 18.77 15.44 -18.76
C ILE A 78 19.14 16.86 -19.19
N ILE A 79 20.43 17.07 -19.53
CA ILE A 79 20.96 18.28 -20.17
C ILE A 79 21.23 17.96 -21.63
N LEU A 80 20.53 18.62 -22.56
CA LEU A 80 20.78 18.47 -23.99
C LEU A 80 21.87 19.43 -24.44
N LEU A 81 22.85 18.94 -25.20
CA LEU A 81 23.84 19.75 -25.91
C LEU A 81 23.31 20.03 -27.32
N THR A 82 23.19 21.28 -27.72
CA THR A 82 22.66 21.68 -29.02
C THR A 82 23.61 22.60 -29.78
N ALA A 83 23.72 22.46 -31.07
CA ALA A 83 24.39 23.43 -31.93
C ALA A 83 23.51 24.67 -32.10
N LEU A 84 24.12 25.83 -32.07
CA LEU A 84 23.49 27.15 -32.04
C LEU A 84 22.48 27.41 -33.16
N ASN A 85 21.38 28.11 -32.82
CA ASN A 85 20.63 29.07 -33.61
C ASN A 85 19.19 28.77 -34.07
N CYS A 86 18.50 27.77 -33.54
CA CYS A 86 17.06 27.75 -33.76
C CYS A 86 16.32 27.73 -32.42
N LYS A 87 15.55 28.78 -32.13
CA LYS A 87 14.57 28.81 -31.03
C LYS A 87 13.60 27.65 -31.11
N GLU A 88 13.33 27.15 -32.31
CA GLU A 88 12.50 26.00 -32.59
C GLU A 88 13.07 24.70 -32.01
N ASN A 89 14.38 24.43 -32.17
CA ASN A 89 15.04 23.26 -31.59
C ASN A 89 15.02 23.26 -30.06
N LEU A 90 15.10 24.45 -29.47
CA LEU A 90 15.11 24.63 -28.02
C LEU A 90 13.75 24.25 -27.40
N LEU A 91 12.65 24.67 -28.04
CA LEU A 91 11.30 24.27 -27.65
C LEU A 91 11.10 22.78 -27.83
N GLU A 92 11.55 22.20 -28.94
CA GLU A 92 11.45 20.76 -29.19
C GLU A 92 12.16 19.91 -28.12
N GLY A 93 13.37 20.30 -27.69
CA GLY A 93 14.12 19.60 -26.65
C GLY A 93 13.41 19.61 -25.29
N LEU A 94 12.86 20.77 -24.89
CA LEU A 94 12.09 20.90 -23.66
C LEU A 94 10.76 20.15 -23.71
N GLU A 95 10.05 20.24 -24.85
CA GLU A 95 8.81 19.48 -25.08
C GLU A 95 9.05 17.95 -25.10
N ALA A 96 10.25 17.53 -25.54
CA ALA A 96 10.66 16.13 -25.47
C ALA A 96 10.96 15.66 -24.04
N GLY A 97 11.01 16.57 -23.07
CA GLY A 97 11.21 16.28 -21.66
C GLY A 97 12.64 16.41 -21.16
N ALA A 98 13.52 17.17 -21.86
CA ALA A 98 14.79 17.57 -21.29
C ALA A 98 14.56 18.56 -20.14
N ASP A 99 15.39 18.47 -19.09
CA ASP A 99 15.30 19.36 -17.93
C ASP A 99 16.09 20.65 -18.14
N ASP A 100 17.12 20.60 -18.99
CA ASP A 100 17.96 21.74 -19.32
C ASP A 100 18.65 21.56 -20.69
N TYR A 101 19.24 22.59 -21.20
CA TYR A 101 20.02 22.56 -22.44
C TYR A 101 21.28 23.43 -22.33
N LEU A 102 22.27 23.17 -23.19
CA LEU A 102 23.51 23.92 -23.30
C LEU A 102 23.92 24.02 -24.77
N THR A 103 24.20 25.24 -25.23
CA THR A 103 24.56 25.46 -26.64
C THR A 103 26.06 25.29 -26.89
N LYS A 104 26.42 24.61 -28.00
CA LYS A 104 27.83 24.47 -28.49
C LYS A 104 28.22 25.70 -29.35
N PRO A 105 29.44 26.25 -29.21
CA PRO A 105 30.44 25.88 -28.21
C PRO A 105 30.05 26.41 -26.83
N PHE A 106 30.09 25.52 -25.83
CA PHE A 106 29.67 25.88 -24.47
C PHE A 106 30.81 26.47 -23.63
N ASP A 107 30.44 27.42 -22.81
CA ASP A 107 31.33 27.95 -21.79
C ASP A 107 31.44 26.98 -20.60
N ARG A 108 32.67 26.84 -20.07
CA ARG A 108 32.93 25.95 -18.95
C ARG A 108 32.20 26.36 -17.67
N HIS A 109 31.97 27.65 -17.48
CA HIS A 109 31.20 28.17 -16.33
C HIS A 109 29.73 27.85 -16.47
N GLU A 110 29.15 28.03 -17.64
CA GLU A 110 27.77 27.69 -17.92
C GLU A 110 27.52 26.18 -17.72
N LEU A 111 28.37 25.32 -18.30
CA LEU A 111 28.32 23.88 -18.06
C LEU A 111 28.32 23.52 -16.57
N ARG A 112 29.24 24.17 -15.81
CA ARG A 112 29.32 23.93 -14.36
C ARG A 112 28.05 24.30 -13.63
N MET A 113 27.43 25.42 -13.95
CA MET A 113 26.20 25.90 -13.31
C MET A 113 25.03 24.91 -13.59
N ARG A 114 24.91 24.42 -14.84
CA ARG A 114 23.89 23.47 -15.24
C ARG A 114 24.06 22.12 -14.52
N VAL A 115 25.29 21.59 -14.53
CA VAL A 115 25.60 20.32 -13.82
C VAL A 115 25.36 20.45 -12.32
N GLN A 116 25.73 21.58 -11.69
CA GLN A 116 25.46 21.78 -10.26
C GLN A 116 23.99 21.89 -9.97
N ALA A 117 23.20 22.56 -10.82
CA ALA A 117 21.74 22.62 -10.67
C ALA A 117 21.10 21.24 -10.77
N GLY A 118 21.47 20.47 -11.82
CA GLY A 118 20.99 19.10 -12.00
C GLY A 118 21.39 18.18 -10.85
N ALA A 119 22.65 18.23 -10.43
CA ALA A 119 23.14 17.44 -9.30
C ALA A 119 22.38 17.74 -7.99
N ARG A 120 22.04 19.02 -7.76
CA ARG A 120 21.23 19.43 -6.60
C ARG A 120 19.81 18.89 -6.68
N ILE A 121 19.18 18.95 -7.85
CA ILE A 121 17.81 18.43 -8.05
C ILE A 121 17.78 16.93 -7.83
N VAL A 122 18.71 16.18 -8.43
CA VAL A 122 18.84 14.73 -8.24
C VAL A 122 19.03 14.39 -6.76
N SER A 123 19.94 15.08 -6.05
CA SER A 123 20.17 14.85 -4.62
C SER A 123 18.92 15.12 -3.77
N LEU A 124 18.15 16.17 -4.07
CA LEU A 124 16.91 16.48 -3.37
C LEU A 124 15.84 15.42 -3.63
N GLN A 125 15.72 14.92 -4.86
CA GLN A 125 14.80 13.85 -5.20
C GLN A 125 15.14 12.53 -4.52
N GLU A 126 16.42 12.15 -4.45
CA GLU A 126 16.87 10.95 -3.73
C GLU A 126 16.59 11.06 -2.22
N ASN A 127 16.92 12.23 -1.61
CA ASN A 127 16.62 12.48 -0.21
C ASN A 127 15.11 12.42 0.09
N LEU A 128 14.27 12.99 -0.78
CA LEU A 128 12.82 12.94 -0.61
C LEU A 128 12.31 11.50 -0.66
N ARG A 129 12.79 10.70 -1.62
CA ARG A 129 12.41 9.27 -1.71
C ARG A 129 12.83 8.48 -0.49
N GLN A 130 14.05 8.70 0.00
CA GLN A 130 14.52 8.06 1.21
C GLN A 130 13.61 8.40 2.41
N ARG A 131 13.22 9.69 2.56
CA ARG A 131 12.31 10.12 3.61
C ARG A 131 10.91 9.51 3.51
N VAL A 132 10.40 9.38 2.29
CA VAL A 132 9.11 8.72 2.06
C VAL A 132 9.16 7.26 2.50
N ARG A 133 10.20 6.51 2.11
CA ARG A 133 10.39 5.12 2.54
C ARG A 133 10.50 4.98 4.07
N GLU A 134 11.33 5.80 4.70
CA GLU A 134 11.48 5.80 6.17
C GLU A 134 10.15 6.09 6.88
N LEU A 135 9.33 7.00 6.32
CA LEU A 135 8.01 7.33 6.86
C LEU A 135 7.02 6.19 6.69
N GLU A 136 7.02 5.51 5.55
CA GLU A 136 6.18 4.35 5.27
C GLU A 136 6.52 3.18 6.22
N GLU A 137 7.80 2.89 6.41
CA GLU A 137 8.28 1.87 7.36
C GLU A 137 7.89 2.21 8.80
N ALA A 138 8.07 3.46 9.23
CA ALA A 138 7.66 3.90 10.56
C ALA A 138 6.14 3.83 10.75
N HIS A 139 5.37 4.18 9.73
CA HIS A 139 3.90 4.10 9.74
C HIS A 139 3.44 2.63 9.86
N GLU A 140 4.04 1.72 9.11
CA GLU A 140 3.71 0.30 9.19
C GLU A 140 4.08 -0.30 10.56
N ALA A 141 5.23 0.10 11.12
CA ALA A 141 5.62 -0.28 12.48
C ALA A 141 4.60 0.23 13.53
N LEU A 142 4.14 1.47 13.42
CA LEU A 142 3.10 2.01 14.30
C LEU A 142 1.76 1.28 14.13
N ARG A 143 1.36 0.99 12.90
CA ARG A 143 0.16 0.18 12.61
C ARG A 143 0.23 -1.20 13.23
N SER A 144 1.39 -1.85 13.16
CA SER A 144 1.60 -3.17 13.75
C SER A 144 1.51 -3.18 15.29
N LEU A 145 1.74 -2.02 15.94
CA LEU A 145 1.56 -1.86 17.39
C LEU A 145 0.11 -1.56 17.79
N SER A 146 -0.74 -1.11 16.86
CA SER A 146 -2.16 -0.89 17.12
C SER A 146 -2.86 -2.20 17.44
N LEU A 147 -3.75 -2.18 18.43
CA LEU A 147 -4.62 -3.31 18.78
C LEU A 147 -6.02 -3.17 18.17
N THR A 148 -6.29 -2.10 17.43
CA THR A 148 -7.60 -1.81 16.83
C THR A 148 -7.55 -1.80 15.31
N ASP A 149 -8.67 -2.20 14.67
CA ASP A 149 -8.92 -2.07 13.25
C ASP A 149 -9.30 -0.62 12.91
N HIS A 150 -8.58 -0.02 11.99
CA HIS A 150 -8.72 1.41 11.66
C HIS A 150 -10.05 1.78 10.99
N MET A 151 -10.70 0.82 10.32
CA MET A 151 -11.96 1.04 9.63
C MET A 151 -13.15 1.00 10.59
N THR A 152 -13.14 0.05 11.50
CA THR A 152 -14.27 -0.25 12.38
C THR A 152 -14.09 0.27 13.80
N GLY A 153 -12.86 0.55 14.24
CA GLY A 153 -12.53 0.89 15.62
C GLY A 153 -12.68 -0.29 16.61
N LEU A 154 -13.05 -1.49 16.14
CA LEU A 154 -13.03 -2.71 16.92
C LEU A 154 -11.59 -3.19 17.15
N TYR A 155 -11.37 -4.16 18.02
CA TYR A 155 -10.06 -4.80 18.09
C TYR A 155 -9.71 -5.44 16.74
N ASN A 156 -8.43 -5.41 16.38
CA ASN A 156 -7.92 -6.16 15.23
C ASN A 156 -7.57 -7.59 15.64
N HIS A 157 -7.12 -8.41 14.71
CA HIS A 157 -6.70 -9.78 14.95
C HIS A 157 -5.73 -9.89 16.15
N ARG A 158 -4.68 -9.09 16.18
CA ARG A 158 -3.68 -9.08 17.27
C ARG A 158 -4.27 -8.67 18.62
N GLY A 159 -5.12 -7.62 18.61
CA GLY A 159 -5.82 -7.15 19.80
C GLY A 159 -6.73 -8.22 20.37
N PHE A 160 -7.48 -8.92 19.50
CA PHE A 160 -8.35 -10.00 19.90
C PHE A 160 -7.58 -11.14 20.59
N TYR A 161 -6.56 -11.68 19.94
CA TYR A 161 -5.80 -12.81 20.47
C TYR A 161 -5.14 -12.47 21.81
N ASN A 162 -4.50 -11.30 21.90
CA ASN A 162 -3.86 -10.85 23.16
C ASN A 162 -4.86 -10.77 24.33
N LEU A 163 -6.02 -10.16 24.08
CA LEU A 163 -7.05 -9.98 25.12
C LEU A 163 -7.77 -11.30 25.44
N ALA A 164 -8.07 -12.11 24.42
CA ALA A 164 -8.74 -13.39 24.59
C ALA A 164 -7.89 -14.39 25.40
N GLU A 165 -6.60 -14.51 25.12
CA GLU A 165 -5.69 -15.33 25.92
C GLU A 165 -5.63 -14.88 27.38
N HIS A 166 -5.56 -13.57 27.61
CA HIS A 166 -5.57 -13.02 28.96
C HIS A 166 -6.88 -13.38 29.68
N HIS A 167 -8.01 -13.23 29.01
CA HIS A 167 -9.33 -13.54 29.54
C HIS A 167 -9.51 -15.02 29.86
N ILE A 168 -9.07 -15.91 28.97
CA ILE A 168 -9.13 -17.37 29.19
C ILE A 168 -8.32 -17.75 30.44
N ARG A 169 -7.15 -17.14 30.64
CA ARG A 169 -6.35 -17.37 31.88
C ARG A 169 -7.08 -16.93 33.16
N ILE A 170 -7.81 -15.81 33.10
CA ILE A 170 -8.65 -15.35 34.23
C ILE A 170 -9.81 -16.30 34.46
N SER A 171 -10.56 -16.68 33.40
CA SER A 171 -11.71 -17.58 33.48
C SER A 171 -11.36 -18.95 34.07
N ARG A 172 -10.16 -19.46 33.77
CA ARG A 172 -9.65 -20.68 34.40
C ARG A 172 -9.49 -20.55 35.93
N ARG A 173 -9.00 -19.41 36.41
CA ARG A 173 -8.83 -19.15 37.85
C ARG A 173 -10.14 -18.92 38.58
N SER A 174 -11.08 -18.23 37.93
CA SER A 174 -12.39 -17.90 38.51
C SER A 174 -13.47 -18.96 38.28
N HIS A 175 -13.14 -20.05 37.58
CA HIS A 175 -14.08 -21.12 37.19
C HIS A 175 -15.30 -20.63 36.45
N THR A 176 -15.15 -19.58 35.62
CA THR A 176 -16.23 -19.00 34.83
C THR A 176 -16.18 -19.51 33.39
N LYS A 177 -17.33 -19.51 32.72
CA LYS A 177 -17.46 -19.84 31.30
C LYS A 177 -17.44 -18.58 30.45
N SER A 178 -16.97 -18.72 29.21
CA SER A 178 -16.98 -17.67 28.20
C SER A 178 -17.63 -18.18 26.92
N LEU A 179 -18.22 -17.29 26.13
CA LEU A 179 -18.76 -17.59 24.83
C LEU A 179 -17.84 -16.97 23.76
N LEU A 180 -17.33 -17.81 22.89
CA LEU A 180 -16.60 -17.40 21.69
C LEU A 180 -17.54 -17.46 20.49
N ILE A 181 -17.62 -16.38 19.75
CA ILE A 181 -18.38 -16.29 18.51
C ILE A 181 -17.41 -15.95 17.37
N TYR A 182 -17.50 -16.69 16.28
CA TYR A 182 -16.88 -16.37 15.00
C TYR A 182 -17.99 -16.01 14.01
N ALA A 183 -17.86 -14.91 13.31
CA ALA A 183 -18.89 -14.44 12.39
C ALA A 183 -18.26 -13.96 11.07
N ASP A 184 -18.92 -14.29 9.96
CA ASP A 184 -18.53 -13.92 8.61
C ASP A 184 -19.67 -13.19 7.94
N MET A 185 -19.39 -12.02 7.33
CA MET A 185 -20.41 -11.23 6.66
C MET A 185 -20.79 -11.85 5.31
N ASP A 186 -22.04 -12.27 5.21
CA ASP A 186 -22.57 -12.86 3.98
C ASP A 186 -22.74 -11.80 2.87
N GLY A 187 -22.26 -12.14 1.67
CA GLY A 187 -22.54 -11.34 0.48
C GLY A 187 -21.71 -10.07 0.28
N LEU A 188 -20.65 -9.83 1.06
CA LEU A 188 -19.79 -8.66 0.89
C LEU A 188 -19.26 -8.52 -0.54
N LYS A 189 -18.85 -9.62 -1.17
CA LYS A 189 -18.41 -9.60 -2.57
C LYS A 189 -19.50 -9.09 -3.51
N LYS A 190 -20.75 -9.51 -3.32
CA LYS A 190 -21.89 -9.05 -4.13
C LYS A 190 -22.13 -7.54 -3.95
N ILE A 191 -22.02 -7.04 -2.71
CA ILE A 191 -22.13 -5.60 -2.44
C ILE A 191 -21.04 -4.84 -3.18
N ASN A 192 -19.79 -5.28 -3.08
CA ASN A 192 -18.65 -4.70 -3.79
C ASN A 192 -18.85 -4.69 -5.31
N ASP A 193 -19.27 -5.83 -5.88
CA ASP A 193 -19.43 -5.99 -7.33
C ASP A 193 -20.60 -5.17 -7.88
N THR A 194 -21.67 -4.94 -7.09
CA THR A 194 -22.88 -4.22 -7.56
C THR A 194 -22.88 -2.74 -7.20
N MET A 195 -22.29 -2.34 -6.07
CA MET A 195 -22.38 -0.99 -5.50
C MET A 195 -21.01 -0.34 -5.26
N GLY A 196 -19.90 -1.05 -5.56
CA GLY A 196 -18.53 -0.57 -5.41
C GLY A 196 -17.94 -0.79 -4.01
N HIS A 197 -16.61 -0.70 -3.91
CA HIS A 197 -15.86 -0.94 -2.66
C HIS A 197 -16.23 0.01 -1.52
N GLN A 198 -16.69 1.21 -1.81
CA GLN A 198 -17.13 2.16 -0.80
C GLN A 198 -18.38 1.64 -0.05
N ALA A 199 -19.33 1.05 -0.77
CA ALA A 199 -20.53 0.44 -0.18
C ALA A 199 -20.15 -0.78 0.68
N GLY A 200 -19.19 -1.59 0.23
CA GLY A 200 -18.67 -2.70 1.03
C GLY A 200 -17.99 -2.24 2.32
N SER A 201 -17.22 -1.16 2.28
CA SER A 201 -16.62 -0.55 3.48
C SER A 201 -17.69 -0.04 4.45
N GLN A 202 -18.75 0.59 3.95
CA GLN A 202 -19.90 1.02 4.76
C GLN A 202 -20.62 -0.18 5.39
N ALA A 203 -20.79 -1.27 4.65
CA ALA A 203 -21.41 -2.48 5.16
C ALA A 203 -20.60 -3.13 6.30
N ILE A 204 -19.27 -3.17 6.18
CA ILE A 204 -18.38 -3.65 7.25
C ILE A 204 -18.48 -2.75 8.50
N THR A 205 -18.50 -1.42 8.32
CA THR A 205 -18.65 -0.48 9.44
C THR A 205 -20.02 -0.64 10.11
N ALA A 206 -21.07 -0.82 9.34
CA ALA A 206 -22.42 -1.05 9.85
C ALA A 206 -22.52 -2.36 10.66
N VAL A 207 -21.90 -3.45 10.22
CA VAL A 207 -21.77 -4.69 11.01
C VAL A 207 -21.05 -4.42 12.33
N ALA A 208 -19.95 -3.68 12.30
CA ALA A 208 -19.21 -3.33 13.50
C ALA A 208 -20.07 -2.53 14.51
N ASP A 209 -20.90 -1.60 14.04
CA ASP A 209 -21.81 -0.82 14.88
C ASP A 209 -22.91 -1.70 15.48
N VAL A 210 -23.49 -2.63 14.72
CA VAL A 210 -24.43 -3.62 15.23
C VAL A 210 -23.79 -4.49 16.31
N LEU A 211 -22.57 -4.96 16.07
CA LEU A 211 -21.82 -5.75 17.06
C LEU A 211 -21.57 -4.95 18.34
N ARG A 212 -21.07 -3.70 18.21
CA ARG A 212 -20.81 -2.82 19.36
C ARG A 212 -22.06 -2.56 20.19
N ASN A 213 -23.20 -2.36 19.55
CA ASN A 213 -24.48 -2.16 20.22
C ASN A 213 -25.09 -3.45 20.79
N THR A 214 -24.67 -4.60 20.32
CA THR A 214 -25.16 -5.92 20.79
C THR A 214 -24.39 -6.40 22.00
N PHE A 215 -23.09 -6.19 22.03
CA PHE A 215 -22.18 -6.68 23.07
C PHE A 215 -21.86 -5.59 24.10
N ARG A 216 -21.42 -5.99 25.30
CA ARG A 216 -21.11 -5.09 26.41
C ARG A 216 -19.68 -4.57 26.29
N ASP A 217 -19.36 -3.49 27.00
CA ASP A 217 -17.99 -2.94 27.04
C ASP A 217 -16.93 -3.93 27.57
N CYS A 218 -17.36 -4.90 28.39
CA CYS A 218 -16.47 -5.97 28.88
C CYS A 218 -16.27 -7.12 27.88
N ASP A 219 -17.06 -7.19 26.82
CA ASP A 219 -16.93 -8.19 25.77
C ASP A 219 -15.84 -7.72 24.76
N ILE A 220 -15.02 -8.66 24.30
CA ILE A 220 -13.97 -8.38 23.33
C ILE A 220 -14.57 -8.57 21.94
N VAL A 221 -14.79 -7.47 21.22
CA VAL A 221 -15.33 -7.48 19.86
C VAL A 221 -14.24 -7.07 18.87
N ALA A 222 -13.99 -7.89 17.87
CA ALA A 222 -12.90 -7.69 16.93
C ALA A 222 -13.31 -7.92 15.48
N ARG A 223 -12.61 -7.27 14.58
CA ARG A 223 -12.53 -7.61 13.16
C ARG A 223 -11.19 -8.28 12.88
N LEU A 224 -11.23 -9.52 12.40
CA LEU A 224 -10.01 -10.30 12.15
C LEU A 224 -9.37 -9.97 10.79
N GLY A 225 -10.20 -9.64 9.82
CA GLY A 225 -9.78 -9.24 8.46
C GLY A 225 -10.95 -9.39 7.48
N GLY A 226 -10.91 -8.68 6.36
CA GLY A 226 -11.95 -8.80 5.34
C GLY A 226 -13.37 -8.64 5.90
N ASP A 227 -14.15 -9.71 5.83
CA ASP A 227 -15.55 -9.86 6.28
C ASP A 227 -15.69 -10.66 7.60
N GLU A 228 -14.59 -10.99 8.28
CA GLU A 228 -14.53 -11.84 9.44
C GLU A 228 -14.48 -11.07 10.76
N PHE A 229 -15.32 -11.47 11.72
CA PHE A 229 -15.41 -10.88 13.05
C PHE A 229 -15.31 -11.97 14.13
N ALA A 230 -14.75 -11.61 15.27
CA ALA A 230 -14.71 -12.48 16.44
C ALA A 230 -15.18 -11.73 17.69
N ILE A 231 -15.91 -12.46 18.55
CA ILE A 231 -16.37 -11.92 19.81
C ILE A 231 -16.06 -12.92 20.93
N LEU A 232 -15.47 -12.44 22.02
CA LEU A 232 -15.35 -13.20 23.26
C LEU A 232 -16.16 -12.52 24.34
N ALA A 233 -17.26 -13.14 24.76
CA ALA A 233 -18.08 -12.68 25.85
C ALA A 233 -17.74 -13.49 27.12
N PRO A 234 -17.10 -12.86 28.14
CA PRO A 234 -16.77 -13.52 29.39
C PRO A 234 -17.99 -13.64 30.32
N ASN A 235 -17.92 -14.59 31.25
CA ASN A 235 -18.92 -14.79 32.30
C ASN A 235 -20.34 -15.02 31.75
N VAL A 236 -20.46 -15.83 30.71
CA VAL A 236 -21.77 -16.19 30.14
C VAL A 236 -22.39 -17.32 30.96
N PRO A 237 -23.64 -17.14 31.48
CA PRO A 237 -24.36 -18.21 32.16
C PRO A 237 -24.62 -19.43 31.27
N ILE A 238 -24.69 -20.59 31.89
CA ILE A 238 -25.07 -21.84 31.22
C ILE A 238 -26.43 -21.64 30.53
N ASN A 239 -26.55 -21.99 29.25
CA ASN A 239 -27.74 -21.85 28.39
C ASN A 239 -28.04 -20.45 27.84
N ASP A 240 -27.23 -19.45 28.08
CA ASP A 240 -27.46 -18.09 27.51
C ASP A 240 -26.76 -17.86 26.15
N SER A 241 -25.93 -18.80 25.70
CA SER A 241 -25.24 -18.72 24.38
C SER A 241 -26.21 -18.55 23.21
N ARG A 242 -27.32 -19.33 23.22
CA ARG A 242 -28.37 -19.21 22.19
C ARG A 242 -29.04 -17.83 22.21
N LYS A 243 -29.36 -17.32 23.40
CA LYS A 243 -30.01 -16.01 23.55
C LYS A 243 -29.11 -14.85 23.04
N ILE A 244 -27.80 -14.97 23.23
CA ILE A 244 -26.84 -13.97 22.73
C ILE A 244 -26.80 -13.98 21.21
N VAL A 245 -26.75 -15.17 20.59
CA VAL A 245 -26.79 -15.29 19.13
C VAL A 245 -28.13 -14.80 18.57
N GLU A 246 -29.26 -15.15 19.21
CA GLU A 246 -30.58 -14.64 18.80
C GLU A 246 -30.67 -13.12 18.91
N ARG A 247 -30.15 -12.54 19.99
CA ARG A 247 -30.08 -11.09 20.16
C ARG A 247 -29.30 -10.42 19.02
N LEU A 248 -28.15 -10.99 18.64
CA LEU A 248 -27.36 -10.48 17.51
C LEU A 248 -28.16 -10.55 16.20
N ARG A 249 -28.84 -11.66 15.94
CA ARG A 249 -29.69 -11.82 14.74
C ARG A 249 -30.84 -10.83 14.70
N ASN A 250 -31.49 -10.61 15.86
CA ASN A 250 -32.59 -9.64 15.97
C ASN A 250 -32.10 -8.20 15.75
N ASN A 251 -30.93 -7.84 16.27
CA ASN A 251 -30.36 -6.51 16.05
C ASN A 251 -29.95 -6.30 14.59
N LEU A 252 -29.45 -7.32 13.89
CA LEU A 252 -29.19 -7.25 12.45
C LEU A 252 -30.49 -7.09 11.65
N ALA A 253 -31.55 -7.82 12.02
CA ALA A 253 -32.86 -7.69 11.38
C ALA A 253 -33.43 -6.28 11.57
N ALA A 254 -33.41 -5.76 12.81
CA ALA A 254 -33.86 -4.40 13.12
C ALA A 254 -33.06 -3.34 12.36
N TYR A 255 -31.73 -3.52 12.21
CA TYR A 255 -30.90 -2.63 11.42
C TYR A 255 -31.32 -2.63 9.94
N ASN A 256 -31.59 -3.80 9.37
CA ASN A 256 -32.04 -3.95 7.99
C ASN A 256 -33.43 -3.34 7.77
N GLU A 257 -34.36 -3.51 8.72
CA GLU A 257 -35.70 -2.94 8.66
C GLU A 257 -35.69 -1.41 8.72
N ALA A 258 -34.73 -0.82 9.43
CA ALA A 258 -34.58 0.64 9.50
C ALA A 258 -34.18 1.28 8.15
N GLY A 259 -33.69 0.49 7.19
CA GLY A 259 -33.47 0.92 5.81
C GLY A 259 -32.40 1.99 5.62
N HIS A 260 -31.42 2.08 6.49
CA HIS A 260 -30.36 3.10 6.44
C HIS A 260 -29.47 2.99 5.19
N HIS A 261 -29.40 1.83 4.57
CA HIS A 261 -28.54 1.56 3.42
C HIS A 261 -29.27 0.73 2.34
N PRO A 262 -28.86 0.80 1.06
CA PRO A 262 -29.45 0.04 -0.03
C PRO A 262 -29.07 -1.44 -0.04
N PHE A 263 -28.29 -1.90 0.93
CA PHE A 263 -27.89 -3.29 1.13
C PHE A 263 -28.43 -3.82 2.45
N GLN A 264 -28.52 -5.14 2.56
CA GLN A 264 -28.88 -5.82 3.80
C GLN A 264 -27.66 -6.53 4.41
N LEU A 265 -27.56 -6.44 5.73
CA LEU A 265 -26.52 -7.11 6.49
C LEU A 265 -26.98 -8.53 6.84
N ALA A 266 -26.11 -9.50 6.63
CA ALA A 266 -26.29 -10.86 7.07
C ALA A 266 -24.97 -11.41 7.59
N LEU A 267 -25.02 -12.18 8.68
CA LEU A 267 -23.86 -12.85 9.28
C LEU A 267 -24.12 -14.36 9.37
N SER A 268 -23.14 -15.14 8.92
CA SER A 268 -23.02 -16.54 9.29
C SER A 268 -22.28 -16.62 10.62
N ILE A 269 -22.80 -17.36 11.60
CA ILE A 269 -22.36 -17.30 12.99
C ILE A 269 -22.05 -18.70 13.51
N GLY A 270 -20.84 -18.89 14.02
CA GLY A 270 -20.46 -20.05 14.82
C GLY A 270 -20.21 -19.64 16.26
N ALA A 271 -20.73 -20.39 17.21
CA ALA A 271 -20.63 -20.10 18.62
C ALA A 271 -20.17 -21.31 19.43
N VAL A 272 -19.15 -21.13 20.26
CA VAL A 272 -18.55 -22.18 21.09
C VAL A 272 -18.43 -21.71 22.54
N GLU A 273 -18.89 -22.53 23.47
CA GLU A 273 -18.68 -22.28 24.89
C GLU A 273 -17.26 -22.73 25.30
N ILE A 274 -16.53 -21.86 25.96
CA ILE A 274 -15.22 -22.14 26.55
C ILE A 274 -15.40 -22.35 28.05
N ASP A 275 -15.14 -23.56 28.49
CA ASP A 275 -15.16 -23.92 29.92
C ASP A 275 -13.75 -23.77 30.53
N HIS A 276 -13.72 -23.54 31.85
CA HIS A 276 -12.48 -23.44 32.64
C HIS A 276 -11.63 -24.74 32.63
N THR A 277 -12.24 -25.89 32.33
CA THR A 277 -11.57 -27.21 32.22
C THR A 277 -10.81 -27.39 30.91
N TYR A 278 -10.96 -26.46 29.97
CA TYR A 278 -10.37 -26.57 28.65
C TYR A 278 -8.87 -26.28 28.68
N GLU A 279 -8.04 -27.24 28.28
CA GLU A 279 -6.57 -27.12 28.23
C GLU A 279 -6.07 -26.50 26.93
N LEU A 280 -6.88 -26.50 25.88
CA LEU A 280 -6.53 -25.99 24.54
C LEU A 280 -6.44 -24.45 24.49
N GLY A 281 -5.60 -23.95 23.61
CA GLY A 281 -5.42 -22.51 23.36
C GLY A 281 -6.62 -21.85 22.67
N ILE A 282 -6.60 -20.52 22.57
CA ILE A 282 -7.64 -19.74 21.86
C ILE A 282 -7.74 -20.15 20.38
N GLU A 283 -6.62 -20.51 19.74
CA GLU A 283 -6.57 -20.90 18.34
C GLU A 283 -7.43 -22.13 18.03
N ASP A 284 -7.37 -23.15 18.90
CA ASP A 284 -8.20 -24.35 18.75
C ASP A 284 -9.70 -24.05 18.93
N GLN A 285 -10.02 -23.09 19.82
CA GLN A 285 -11.41 -22.68 20.03
C GLN A 285 -11.92 -21.85 18.83
N MET A 286 -11.06 -21.01 18.26
CA MET A 286 -11.37 -20.27 17.03
C MET A 286 -11.65 -21.24 15.87
N ALA A 287 -10.81 -22.28 15.69
CA ALA A 287 -11.02 -23.27 14.66
C ALA A 287 -12.38 -24.02 14.81
N LYS A 288 -12.80 -24.27 16.06
CA LYS A 288 -14.13 -24.87 16.31
C LYS A 288 -15.27 -23.91 15.99
N ALA A 289 -15.14 -22.66 16.40
CA ALA A 289 -16.14 -21.64 16.12
C ALA A 289 -16.27 -21.38 14.60
N ASP A 290 -15.15 -21.37 13.87
CA ASP A 290 -15.14 -21.30 12.41
C ASP A 290 -15.85 -22.47 11.76
N ALA A 291 -15.60 -23.70 12.22
CA ALA A 291 -16.31 -24.90 11.73
C ALA A 291 -17.83 -24.82 11.94
N GLU A 292 -18.29 -24.31 13.07
CA GLU A 292 -19.72 -24.08 13.34
C GLU A 292 -20.28 -22.96 12.44
N MET A 293 -19.56 -21.87 12.25
CA MET A 293 -19.93 -20.78 11.34
C MET A 293 -20.08 -21.28 9.91
N TYR A 294 -19.16 -22.13 9.45
CA TYR A 294 -19.25 -22.72 8.11
C TYR A 294 -20.48 -23.62 7.94
N ARG A 295 -20.94 -24.32 8.99
CA ARG A 295 -22.22 -25.07 8.99
C ARG A 295 -23.41 -24.11 8.85
N ASP A 296 -23.49 -23.08 9.67
CA ASP A 296 -24.55 -22.04 9.60
C ASP A 296 -24.61 -21.43 8.19
N LYS A 297 -23.43 -21.15 7.60
CA LYS A 297 -23.32 -20.61 6.23
C LYS A 297 -23.88 -21.55 5.16
N ARG A 298 -23.65 -22.85 5.28
CA ARG A 298 -24.19 -23.84 4.37
C ARG A 298 -25.71 -23.96 4.49
N ASP A 299 -26.23 -24.03 5.72
CA ASP A 299 -27.66 -24.18 5.98
C ASP A 299 -28.46 -22.99 5.46
N ARG A 300 -27.97 -21.76 5.65
CA ARG A 300 -28.55 -20.52 5.10
C ARG A 300 -28.57 -20.50 3.58
N ARG A 301 -27.47 -20.91 2.93
CA ARG A 301 -27.42 -21.01 1.47
C ARG A 301 -28.39 -22.06 0.91
N ALA A 302 -28.64 -23.13 1.63
CA ALA A 302 -29.63 -24.13 1.25
C ALA A 302 -31.06 -23.58 1.33
N GLN A 303 -31.37 -22.80 2.40
CA GLN A 303 -32.68 -22.15 2.58
C GLN A 303 -32.94 -21.02 1.57
N SER A 304 -31.91 -20.28 1.12
CA SER A 304 -32.07 -19.21 0.13
C SER A 304 -32.25 -19.70 -1.32
N ARG A 305 -32.18 -21.03 -1.57
CA ARG A 305 -32.36 -21.64 -2.89
C ARG A 305 -33.74 -22.29 -3.07
N VAL A 306 -34.56 -22.31 -2.05
CA VAL A 306 -35.96 -22.77 -2.04
C VAL A 306 -36.89 -21.54 -2.09
#